data_8775e44dfc853460d8ed2afef64593bc
#
_entry.id   8775e44dfc853460d8ed2afef64593bc
#
_cell.length_a   1.000
_cell.length_b   1.000
_cell.length_c   1.000
_cell.angle_alpha   90.00
_cell.angle_beta   90.00
_cell.angle_gamma   90.00
#
_symmetry.space_group_name_H-M   'P 1'
#
loop_
_entity.id
_entity.type
_entity.pdbx_description
1 polymer ?
#
loop_
_entity_poly.entity_id
_entity_poly.type
_entity_poly.pdbx_seq_one_letter_code
_entity_poly.pdbx_strand_id
1 'polypeptide(L)'
;MSIPVLFDANVWYSRTLTDWCFLLFLGSDKDVEPPFFPVWIEDIIAEAQYHLRRNNPHAPEGAISKRFKRIRGAVAEWEISGFAVGKYGYADIHDHHVLSAAVAGNVQYVVTSDRGLVDYVDSQQFLFDVLTPDDFFCHIFEAFPGLCKRVAQENEAYWEKVKGVKAADRPITAVMLERSGCPNFATVIDYVLR
;
A
#
# COMPACT_ATOMS: atom_id res chain seq x y z
N MET A 1 -6.97 5.76 17.46
CA MET A 1 -7.51 4.41 17.13
C MET A 1 -7.10 4.08 15.72
N SER A 2 -6.33 3.01 15.55
CA SER A 2 -5.86 2.56 14.23
C SER A 2 -7.01 1.98 13.42
N ILE A 3 -7.02 2.25 12.12
CA ILE A 3 -8.08 1.80 11.21
C ILE A 3 -7.63 0.58 10.38
N PRO A 4 -8.52 -0.38 10.10
CA PRO A 4 -8.21 -1.51 9.21
C PRO A 4 -8.22 -1.05 7.74
N VAL A 5 -7.12 -1.32 7.02
CA VAL A 5 -6.95 -0.97 5.60
C VAL A 5 -6.55 -2.19 4.80
N LEU A 6 -7.34 -2.52 3.79
CA LEU A 6 -7.04 -3.60 2.83
C LEU A 6 -6.28 -3.03 1.65
N PHE A 7 -5.07 -3.51 1.43
CA PHE A 7 -4.26 -3.14 0.26
C PHE A 7 -4.38 -4.20 -0.82
N ASP A 8 -4.72 -3.75 -2.02
CA ASP A 8 -4.89 -4.60 -3.19
C ASP A 8 -3.54 -5.11 -3.75
N ALA A 9 -3.59 -6.09 -4.64
CA ALA A 9 -2.44 -6.76 -5.25
C ALA A 9 -1.46 -5.79 -5.90
N ASN A 10 -1.95 -4.73 -6.55
CA ASN A 10 -1.13 -3.72 -7.21
C ASN A 10 -0.26 -2.90 -6.21
N VAL A 11 -0.73 -2.70 -4.98
CA VAL A 11 0.04 -2.04 -3.91
C VAL A 11 1.16 -2.97 -3.42
N TRP A 12 0.84 -4.24 -3.14
CA TRP A 12 1.83 -5.24 -2.72
C TRP A 12 2.84 -5.60 -3.83
N TYR A 13 2.43 -5.47 -5.10
CA TYR A 13 3.31 -5.61 -6.25
C TYR A 13 4.38 -4.52 -6.28
N SER A 14 4.01 -3.26 -6.06
CA SER A 14 4.91 -2.12 -6.03
C SER A 14 5.82 -2.17 -4.80
N ARG A 15 7.15 -2.12 -5.02
CA ARG A 15 8.09 -2.06 -3.90
C ARG A 15 7.95 -0.76 -3.14
N THR A 16 7.88 0.36 -3.84
CA THR A 16 7.77 1.69 -3.23
C THR A 16 6.53 1.80 -2.36
N LEU A 17 5.35 1.41 -2.89
CA LEU A 17 4.10 1.48 -2.13
C LEU A 17 4.14 0.55 -0.91
N THR A 18 4.62 -0.70 -1.08
CA THR A 18 4.80 -1.64 0.04
C THR A 18 5.73 -1.07 1.12
N ASP A 19 6.87 -0.51 0.73
CA ASP A 19 7.83 0.07 1.67
C ASP A 19 7.18 1.25 2.44
N TRP A 20 6.43 2.13 1.75
CA TRP A 20 5.71 3.23 2.40
C TRP A 20 4.60 2.76 3.35
N CYS A 21 3.82 1.75 2.95
CA CYS A 21 2.82 1.15 3.85
C CYS A 21 3.47 0.66 5.15
N PHE A 22 4.57 -0.08 5.06
CA PHE A 22 5.26 -0.57 6.25
C PHE A 22 5.94 0.52 7.06
N LEU A 23 6.57 1.50 6.42
CA LEU A 23 7.22 2.60 7.12
C LEU A 23 6.22 3.46 7.90
N LEU A 24 5.04 3.72 7.35
CA LEU A 24 3.98 4.45 8.05
C LEU A 24 3.35 3.61 9.16
N PHE A 25 3.18 2.31 8.95
CA PHE A 25 2.62 1.40 9.94
C PHE A 25 3.60 1.14 11.11
N LEU A 26 4.88 0.88 10.81
CA LEU A 26 5.90 0.53 11.81
C LEU A 26 6.67 1.73 12.37
N GLY A 27 6.64 2.86 11.65
CA GLY A 27 7.38 4.07 12.01
C GLY A 27 6.71 4.95 13.06
N SER A 28 5.57 4.53 13.61
CA SER A 28 4.99 5.15 14.80
C SER A 28 5.87 4.88 16.02
N ASP A 29 6.02 5.87 16.90
CA ASP A 29 6.69 5.67 18.17
C ASP A 29 6.01 4.55 18.95
N LYS A 30 6.76 3.79 19.76
CA LYS A 30 6.25 2.62 20.51
C LYS A 30 5.03 2.93 21.39
N ASP A 31 4.86 4.19 21.77
CA ASP A 31 3.78 4.67 22.62
C ASP A 31 2.64 5.34 21.83
N VAL A 32 2.72 5.35 20.51
CA VAL A 32 1.71 5.94 19.62
C VAL A 32 1.13 4.86 18.72
N GLU A 33 -0.18 4.72 18.75
CA GLU A 33 -0.87 3.79 17.83
C GLU A 33 -0.55 4.16 16.37
N PRO A 34 -0.28 3.17 15.50
CA PRO A 34 -0.10 3.42 14.08
C PRO A 34 -1.37 4.02 13.47
N PRO A 35 -1.27 4.84 12.41
CA PRO A 35 -2.45 5.43 11.77
C PRO A 35 -3.43 4.38 11.24
N PHE A 36 -2.92 3.23 10.83
CA PHE A 36 -3.70 2.10 10.33
C PHE A 36 -2.96 0.79 10.61
N PHE A 37 -3.67 -0.32 10.46
CA PHE A 37 -3.07 -1.65 10.36
C PHE A 37 -3.48 -2.32 9.04
N PRO A 38 -2.49 -2.93 8.34
CA PRO A 38 -2.73 -3.53 7.04
C PRO A 38 -3.41 -4.90 7.20
N VAL A 39 -4.68 -4.99 6.86
CA VAL A 39 -5.35 -6.28 6.71
C VAL A 39 -5.09 -6.88 5.34
N TRP A 40 -5.14 -8.18 5.22
CA TRP A 40 -4.79 -8.88 3.99
C TRP A 40 -5.52 -10.22 3.85
N ILE A 41 -5.55 -10.73 2.63
CA ILE A 41 -5.99 -12.09 2.30
C ILE A 41 -4.94 -12.79 1.44
N GLU A 42 -4.91 -14.11 1.48
CA GLU A 42 -3.92 -14.88 0.72
C GLU A 42 -4.06 -14.68 -0.79
N ASP A 43 -5.28 -14.58 -1.31
CA ASP A 43 -5.52 -14.41 -2.77
C ASP A 43 -4.88 -13.14 -3.31
N ILE A 44 -5.01 -12.01 -2.62
CA ILE A 44 -4.38 -10.73 -3.01
C ILE A 44 -2.85 -10.85 -3.02
N ILE A 45 -2.27 -11.48 -1.98
CA ILE A 45 -0.82 -11.63 -1.90
C ILE A 45 -0.30 -12.63 -2.95
N ALA A 46 -1.05 -13.70 -3.22
CA ALA A 46 -0.71 -14.67 -4.27
C ALA A 46 -0.75 -14.03 -5.66
N GLU A 47 -1.75 -13.21 -5.93
CA GLU A 47 -1.89 -12.44 -7.16
C GLU A 47 -0.71 -11.50 -7.38
N ALA A 48 -0.39 -10.67 -6.38
CA ALA A 48 0.77 -9.76 -6.43
C ALA A 48 2.08 -10.52 -6.69
N GLN A 49 2.26 -11.67 -6.03
CA GLN A 49 3.42 -12.54 -6.23
C GLN A 49 3.46 -13.11 -7.65
N TYR A 50 2.33 -13.56 -8.18
CA TYR A 50 2.21 -14.08 -9.54
C TYR A 50 2.59 -13.04 -10.58
N HIS A 51 2.01 -11.85 -10.50
CA HIS A 51 2.30 -10.75 -11.42
C HIS A 51 3.77 -10.31 -11.33
N LEU A 52 4.34 -10.23 -10.14
CA LEU A 52 5.75 -9.87 -9.99
C LEU A 52 6.66 -10.91 -10.63
N ARG A 53 6.36 -12.20 -10.48
CA ARG A 53 7.13 -13.29 -11.11
C ARG A 53 7.01 -13.27 -12.62
N ARG A 54 5.79 -13.10 -13.14
CA ARG A 54 5.51 -13.02 -14.58
C ARG A 54 6.28 -11.88 -15.25
N ASN A 55 6.32 -10.72 -14.60
CA ASN A 55 6.98 -9.52 -15.15
C ASN A 55 8.50 -9.49 -14.89
N ASN A 56 9.02 -10.40 -14.07
CA ASN A 56 10.44 -10.53 -13.77
C ASN A 56 10.91 -11.99 -13.91
N PRO A 57 10.87 -12.57 -15.13
CA PRO A 57 11.20 -13.97 -15.34
C PRO A 57 12.65 -14.32 -14.98
N HIS A 58 13.55 -13.33 -15.04
CA HIS A 58 14.98 -13.47 -14.72
C HIS A 58 15.33 -13.09 -13.28
N ALA A 59 14.34 -12.86 -12.42
CA ALA A 59 14.63 -12.59 -11.01
C ALA A 59 15.35 -13.79 -10.37
N PRO A 60 16.35 -13.55 -9.48
CA PRO A 60 17.05 -14.62 -8.80
C PRO A 60 16.09 -15.59 -8.13
N GLU A 61 16.45 -16.89 -8.14
CA GLU A 61 15.64 -17.94 -7.52
C GLU A 61 15.33 -17.59 -6.05
N GLY A 62 14.09 -17.78 -5.66
CA GLY A 62 13.63 -17.52 -4.29
C GLY A 62 13.51 -16.05 -3.89
N ALA A 63 14.03 -15.08 -4.67
CA ALA A 63 14.01 -13.66 -4.29
C ALA A 63 12.57 -13.13 -4.11
N ILE A 64 11.68 -13.42 -5.07
CA ILE A 64 10.28 -13.02 -5.02
C ILE A 64 9.56 -13.72 -3.87
N SER A 65 9.70 -15.03 -3.75
CA SER A 65 9.07 -15.81 -2.67
C SER A 65 9.54 -15.34 -1.28
N LYS A 66 10.83 -15.00 -1.13
CA LYS A 66 11.37 -14.45 0.12
C LYS A 66 10.76 -13.10 0.46
N ARG A 67 10.52 -12.23 -0.54
CA ARG A 67 9.84 -10.94 -0.32
C ARG A 67 8.43 -11.15 0.22
N PHE A 68 7.62 -11.96 -0.46
CA PHE A 68 6.23 -12.19 -0.05
C PHE A 68 6.10 -12.99 1.26
N LYS A 69 7.05 -13.88 1.55
CA LYS A 69 7.14 -14.51 2.88
C LYS A 69 7.35 -13.49 4.00
N ARG A 70 8.18 -12.46 3.75
CA ARG A 70 8.39 -11.37 4.72
C ARG A 70 7.14 -10.51 4.89
N ILE A 71 6.44 -10.19 3.78
CA ILE A 71 5.19 -9.44 3.83
C ILE A 71 4.17 -10.21 4.69
N ARG A 72 3.88 -11.49 4.36
CA ARG A 72 2.97 -12.32 5.16
C ARG A 72 3.34 -12.38 6.64
N GLY A 73 4.63 -12.53 6.93
CA GLY A 73 5.11 -12.56 8.32
C GLY A 73 4.92 -11.25 9.06
N ALA A 74 5.02 -10.11 8.37
CA ALA A 74 4.87 -8.80 8.99
C ALA A 74 3.41 -8.43 9.26
N VAL A 75 2.46 -9.01 8.52
CA VAL A 75 1.01 -8.73 8.64
C VAL A 75 0.20 -9.93 9.13
N ALA A 76 0.86 -10.98 9.62
CA ALA A 76 0.22 -12.27 9.94
C ALA A 76 -0.99 -12.16 10.90
N GLU A 77 -0.95 -11.23 11.83
CA GLU A 77 -2.01 -11.03 12.83
C GLU A 77 -3.31 -10.47 12.24
N TRP A 78 -3.27 -9.90 11.03
CA TRP A 78 -4.40 -9.20 10.40
C TRP A 78 -4.90 -9.90 9.14
N GLU A 79 -4.73 -11.22 9.06
CA GLU A 79 -5.28 -12.02 7.97
C GLU A 79 -6.80 -12.12 8.07
N ILE A 80 -7.50 -11.78 6.99
CA ILE A 80 -8.94 -12.04 6.84
C ILE A 80 -9.09 -13.38 6.13
N SER A 81 -9.74 -14.34 6.77
CA SER A 81 -9.97 -15.68 6.22
C SER A 81 -11.36 -16.19 6.55
N GLY A 82 -11.77 -17.30 5.94
CA GLY A 82 -13.03 -17.98 6.27
C GLY A 82 -14.29 -17.27 5.76
N PHE A 83 -14.18 -16.34 4.81
CA PHE A 83 -15.32 -15.68 4.17
C PHE A 83 -15.63 -16.30 2.81
N ALA A 84 -16.88 -16.12 2.36
CA ALA A 84 -17.28 -16.51 1.00
C ALA A 84 -17.18 -15.32 0.05
N VAL A 85 -16.71 -15.58 -1.18
CA VAL A 85 -16.71 -14.54 -2.22
C VAL A 85 -18.12 -14.31 -2.71
N GLY A 86 -18.63 -13.11 -2.48
CA GLY A 86 -19.94 -12.64 -2.93
C GLY A 86 -19.96 -12.31 -4.42
N LYS A 87 -21.17 -12.01 -4.93
CA LYS A 87 -21.36 -11.47 -6.28
C LYS A 87 -21.75 -10.00 -6.17
N TYR A 88 -20.99 -9.17 -6.86
CA TYR A 88 -21.22 -7.72 -6.94
C TYR A 88 -21.57 -7.29 -8.37
N GLY A 89 -22.13 -6.12 -8.52
CA GLY A 89 -22.41 -5.53 -9.84
C GLY A 89 -21.16 -5.01 -10.56
N TYR A 90 -19.98 -5.17 -9.97
CA TYR A 90 -18.71 -4.79 -10.59
C TYR A 90 -18.39 -5.72 -11.77
N ALA A 91 -17.96 -5.13 -12.89
CA ALA A 91 -17.77 -5.88 -14.13
C ALA A 91 -16.58 -6.85 -14.08
N ASP A 92 -15.51 -6.50 -13.36
CA ASP A 92 -14.40 -7.41 -13.16
C ASP A 92 -14.72 -8.38 -12.02
N ILE A 93 -15.03 -9.60 -12.41
CA ILE A 93 -15.35 -10.67 -11.46
C ILE A 93 -14.12 -11.12 -10.64
N HIS A 94 -12.91 -10.83 -11.12
CA HIS A 94 -11.68 -11.17 -10.43
C HIS A 94 -11.49 -10.32 -9.18
N ASP A 95 -12.06 -9.11 -9.12
CA ASP A 95 -11.97 -8.23 -7.96
C ASP A 95 -13.08 -8.44 -6.93
N HIS A 96 -14.03 -9.35 -7.18
CA HIS A 96 -15.08 -9.67 -6.20
C HIS A 96 -14.52 -10.20 -4.88
N HIS A 97 -13.34 -10.84 -4.90
CA HIS A 97 -12.67 -11.29 -3.68
C HIS A 97 -12.16 -10.12 -2.83
N VAL A 98 -11.73 -9.01 -3.47
CA VAL A 98 -11.30 -7.78 -2.76
C VAL A 98 -12.49 -7.15 -2.03
N LEU A 99 -13.64 -6.99 -2.73
CA LEU A 99 -14.87 -6.46 -2.12
C LEU A 99 -15.38 -7.34 -0.99
N SER A 100 -15.33 -8.66 -1.17
CA SER A 100 -15.78 -9.63 -0.16
C SER A 100 -14.89 -9.60 1.08
N ALA A 101 -13.58 -9.50 0.89
CA ALA A 101 -12.62 -9.36 1.98
C ALA A 101 -12.82 -8.05 2.74
N ALA A 102 -13.07 -6.95 2.02
CA ALA A 102 -13.32 -5.65 2.64
C ALA A 102 -14.57 -5.68 3.54
N VAL A 103 -15.65 -6.30 3.07
CA VAL A 103 -16.87 -6.50 3.88
C VAL A 103 -16.61 -7.41 5.09
N ALA A 104 -15.96 -8.57 4.86
CA ALA A 104 -15.71 -9.55 5.92
C ALA A 104 -14.76 -9.01 7.02
N GLY A 105 -13.76 -8.22 6.62
CA GLY A 105 -12.79 -7.60 7.53
C GLY A 105 -13.28 -6.30 8.17
N ASN A 106 -14.49 -5.85 7.82
CA ASN A 106 -15.03 -4.56 8.27
C ASN A 106 -13.97 -3.44 8.14
N VAL A 107 -13.31 -3.39 6.96
CA VAL A 107 -12.26 -2.41 6.72
C VAL A 107 -12.84 -1.00 6.61
N GLN A 108 -12.02 0.00 6.87
CA GLN A 108 -12.40 1.39 6.63
C GLN A 108 -12.01 1.84 5.23
N TYR A 109 -10.88 1.36 4.73
CA TYR A 109 -10.42 1.68 3.38
C TYR A 109 -9.94 0.43 2.64
N VAL A 110 -10.21 0.42 1.32
CA VAL A 110 -9.48 -0.40 0.35
C VAL A 110 -8.59 0.53 -0.46
N VAL A 111 -7.32 0.17 -0.63
CA VAL A 111 -6.36 0.96 -1.40
C VAL A 111 -5.96 0.19 -2.66
N THR A 112 -6.30 0.74 -3.82
CA THR A 112 -6.04 0.14 -5.12
C THR A 112 -5.69 1.18 -6.18
N SER A 113 -4.90 0.78 -7.18
CA SER A 113 -4.66 1.59 -8.39
C SER A 113 -5.75 1.41 -9.45
N ASP A 114 -6.71 0.52 -9.23
CA ASP A 114 -7.84 0.31 -10.12
C ASP A 114 -8.90 1.41 -9.94
N ARG A 115 -8.91 2.38 -10.86
CA ARG A 115 -9.88 3.48 -10.85
C ARG A 115 -11.31 2.99 -11.11
N GLY A 116 -11.49 1.90 -11.86
CA GLY A 116 -12.80 1.30 -12.09
C GLY A 116 -13.42 0.81 -10.79
N LEU A 117 -12.62 0.20 -9.91
CA LEU A 117 -13.08 -0.24 -8.59
C LEU A 117 -13.40 0.96 -7.67
N VAL A 118 -12.58 2.02 -7.71
CA VAL A 118 -12.85 3.28 -6.99
C VAL A 118 -14.21 3.84 -7.42
N ASP A 119 -14.40 4.10 -8.73
CA ASP A 119 -15.64 4.68 -9.28
C ASP A 119 -16.87 3.80 -8.99
N TYR A 120 -16.71 2.47 -9.01
CA TYR A 120 -17.79 1.54 -8.70
C TYR A 120 -18.23 1.67 -7.25
N VAL A 121 -17.30 1.63 -6.29
CA VAL A 121 -17.64 1.70 -4.86
C VAL A 121 -18.24 3.05 -4.51
N ASP A 122 -17.74 4.15 -5.05
CA ASP A 122 -18.28 5.49 -4.86
C ASP A 122 -19.75 5.60 -5.34
N SER A 123 -20.14 4.79 -6.33
CA SER A 123 -21.52 4.72 -6.82
C SER A 123 -22.44 3.82 -5.98
N GLN A 124 -21.93 3.11 -5.00
CA GLN A 124 -22.65 2.14 -4.18
C GLN A 124 -22.70 2.58 -2.71
N GLN A 125 -23.43 1.81 -1.90
CA GLN A 125 -23.57 2.04 -0.45
C GLN A 125 -22.75 1.00 0.35
N PHE A 126 -21.43 1.01 0.15
CA PHE A 126 -20.54 0.23 1.01
C PHE A 126 -20.26 0.98 2.33
N LEU A 127 -19.82 0.26 3.34
CA LEU A 127 -19.40 0.83 4.65
C LEU A 127 -17.92 1.15 4.69
N PHE A 128 -17.24 1.09 3.55
CA PHE A 128 -15.83 1.41 3.38
C PHE A 128 -15.67 2.25 2.12
N ASP A 129 -14.60 3.04 2.08
CA ASP A 129 -14.22 3.81 0.90
C ASP A 129 -13.09 3.10 0.14
N VAL A 130 -12.99 3.35 -1.17
CA VAL A 130 -11.87 2.89 -1.98
C VAL A 130 -11.06 4.09 -2.44
N LEU A 131 -9.77 4.09 -2.14
CA LEU A 131 -8.85 5.18 -2.43
C LEU A 131 -7.73 4.71 -3.35
N THR A 132 -7.23 5.61 -4.19
CA THR A 132 -5.94 5.37 -4.84
C THR A 132 -4.81 5.43 -3.80
N PRO A 133 -3.64 4.81 -4.06
CA PRO A 133 -2.49 4.96 -3.16
C PRO A 133 -2.08 6.43 -2.95
N ASP A 134 -2.22 7.26 -3.99
CA ASP A 134 -1.91 8.69 -3.91
C ASP A 134 -2.84 9.42 -2.94
N ASP A 135 -4.15 9.21 -3.09
CA ASP A 135 -5.16 9.82 -2.23
C ASP A 135 -5.04 9.31 -0.79
N PHE A 136 -4.80 8.01 -0.61
CA PHE A 136 -4.61 7.41 0.70
C PHE A 136 -3.40 8.01 1.44
N PHE A 137 -2.23 8.10 0.79
CA PHE A 137 -1.05 8.68 1.43
C PHE A 137 -1.20 10.17 1.70
N CYS A 138 -1.88 10.93 0.84
CA CYS A 138 -2.23 12.33 1.12
C CYS A 138 -3.13 12.42 2.36
N HIS A 139 -4.14 11.58 2.47
CA HIS A 139 -5.02 11.51 3.63
C HIS A 139 -4.26 11.19 4.93
N ILE A 140 -3.33 10.24 4.89
CA ILE A 140 -2.47 9.93 6.03
C ILE A 140 -1.56 11.13 6.38
N PHE A 141 -1.04 11.84 5.38
CA PHE A 141 -0.23 13.04 5.63
C PHE A 141 -1.03 14.16 6.33
N GLU A 142 -2.26 14.41 5.90
CA GLU A 142 -3.13 15.41 6.53
C GLU A 142 -3.37 15.12 8.02
N ALA A 143 -3.57 13.84 8.36
CA ALA A 143 -3.82 13.41 9.73
C ALA A 143 -2.52 13.29 10.58
N PHE A 144 -1.41 12.89 9.96
CA PHE A 144 -0.14 12.55 10.64
C PHE A 144 1.09 13.18 9.94
N PRO A 145 1.14 14.51 9.76
CA PRO A 145 2.21 15.15 8.99
C PRO A 145 3.60 14.93 9.59
N GLY A 146 3.71 14.89 10.91
CA GLY A 146 4.98 14.62 11.62
C GLY A 146 5.52 13.23 11.37
N LEU A 147 4.66 12.20 11.34
CA LEU A 147 5.05 10.84 11.00
C LEU A 147 5.54 10.74 9.56
N CYS A 148 4.76 11.26 8.61
CA CYS A 148 5.13 11.25 7.19
C CYS A 148 6.46 11.97 6.93
N LYS A 149 6.70 13.08 7.62
CA LYS A 149 7.97 13.80 7.52
C LYS A 149 9.15 12.95 8.01
N ARG A 150 9.04 12.30 9.17
CA ARG A 150 10.09 11.40 9.69
C ARG A 150 10.36 10.25 8.72
N VAL A 151 9.31 9.58 8.28
CA VAL A 151 9.40 8.47 7.31
C VAL A 151 10.08 8.92 6.02
N ALA A 152 9.73 10.10 5.50
CA ALA A 152 10.35 10.65 4.29
C ALA A 152 11.85 10.90 4.49
N GLN A 153 12.24 11.50 5.61
CA GLN A 153 13.64 11.78 5.96
C GLN A 153 14.47 10.50 6.10
N GLU A 154 13.93 9.49 6.78
CA GLU A 154 14.58 8.18 6.94
C GLU A 154 14.73 7.43 5.61
N ASN A 155 13.70 7.49 4.75
CA ASN A 155 13.73 6.88 3.43
C ASN A 155 14.75 7.57 2.51
N GLU A 156 14.81 8.90 2.50
CA GLU A 156 15.79 9.65 1.73
C GLU A 156 17.23 9.34 2.19
N ALA A 157 17.48 9.36 3.51
CA ALA A 157 18.77 9.00 4.08
C ALA A 157 19.18 7.54 3.73
N TYR A 158 18.24 6.62 3.68
CA TYR A 158 18.50 5.26 3.22
C TYR A 158 18.95 5.21 1.76
N TRP A 159 18.30 5.95 0.86
CA TRP A 159 18.67 5.99 -0.54
C TRP A 159 20.07 6.60 -0.75
N GLU A 160 20.38 7.67 -0.04
CA GLU A 160 21.73 8.28 -0.09
C GLU A 160 22.81 7.31 0.39
N LYS A 161 22.58 6.67 1.54
CA LYS A 161 23.56 5.78 2.18
C LYS A 161 23.77 4.47 1.42
N VAL A 162 22.68 3.83 0.95
CA VAL A 162 22.74 2.45 0.41
C VAL A 162 22.93 2.45 -1.09
N LYS A 163 22.39 3.43 -1.78
CA LYS A 163 22.45 3.52 -3.25
C LYS A 163 23.48 4.52 -3.77
N GLY A 164 24.05 5.33 -2.89
CA GLY A 164 24.96 6.41 -3.31
C GLY A 164 24.29 7.44 -4.23
N VAL A 165 22.96 7.42 -4.27
CA VAL A 165 22.17 8.31 -5.12
C VAL A 165 21.89 9.58 -4.33
N LYS A 166 22.60 10.66 -4.68
CA LYS A 166 22.21 12.00 -4.26
C LYS A 166 21.21 12.55 -5.27
N ALA A 167 20.10 13.07 -4.80
CA ALA A 167 19.17 13.78 -5.63
C ALA A 167 19.88 15.00 -6.23
N ALA A 168 19.87 15.11 -7.57
CA ALA A 168 20.44 16.29 -8.22
C ALA A 168 19.52 17.51 -8.03
N ASP A 169 18.23 17.35 -8.32
CA ASP A 169 17.25 18.44 -8.33
C ASP A 169 16.00 18.17 -7.45
N ARG A 170 15.68 16.90 -7.21
CA ARG A 170 14.52 16.48 -6.40
C ARG A 170 14.90 15.30 -5.49
N PRO A 171 14.33 15.20 -4.28
CA PRO A 171 14.49 14.04 -3.41
C PRO A 171 14.17 12.74 -4.15
N ILE A 172 15.01 11.72 -3.99
CA ILE A 172 14.81 10.43 -4.66
C ILE A 172 13.52 9.76 -4.21
N THR A 173 13.16 9.95 -2.95
CA THR A 173 11.90 9.46 -2.36
C THR A 173 10.68 10.01 -3.11
N ALA A 174 10.65 11.30 -3.41
CA ALA A 174 9.58 11.93 -4.18
C ALA A 174 9.54 11.40 -5.62
N VAL A 175 10.69 11.24 -6.27
CA VAL A 175 10.78 10.68 -7.63
C VAL A 175 10.24 9.24 -7.67
N MET A 176 10.55 8.42 -6.66
CA MET A 176 10.06 7.03 -6.59
C MET A 176 8.56 6.95 -6.35
N LEU A 177 7.99 7.84 -5.53
CA LEU A 177 6.54 7.93 -5.31
C LEU A 177 5.80 8.32 -6.60
N GLU A 178 6.27 9.35 -7.30
CA GLU A 178 5.69 9.78 -8.57
C GLU A 178 5.66 8.64 -9.61
N ARG A 179 6.77 7.91 -9.75
CA ARG A 179 6.87 6.73 -10.63
C ARG A 179 5.98 5.57 -10.19
N SER A 180 5.57 5.55 -8.94
CA SER A 180 4.68 4.52 -8.38
C SER A 180 3.21 4.93 -8.40
N GLY A 181 2.86 6.02 -9.11
CA GLY A 181 1.49 6.48 -9.29
C GLY A 181 0.97 7.39 -8.18
N CYS A 182 1.86 7.99 -7.38
CA CYS A 182 1.50 8.92 -6.29
C CYS A 182 2.05 10.34 -6.55
N PRO A 183 1.59 11.06 -7.60
CA PRO A 183 2.15 12.36 -7.97
C PRO A 183 1.83 13.47 -6.95
N ASN A 184 0.64 13.47 -6.36
CA ASN A 184 0.24 14.47 -5.38
C ASN A 184 1.04 14.30 -4.08
N PHE A 185 1.10 13.07 -3.58
CA PHE A 185 1.89 12.75 -2.40
C PHE A 185 3.40 12.98 -2.64
N ALA A 186 3.90 12.67 -3.84
CA ALA A 186 5.29 13.00 -4.22
C ALA A 186 5.58 14.49 -4.14
N THR A 187 4.63 15.35 -4.55
CA THR A 187 4.76 16.81 -4.44
C THR A 187 4.82 17.26 -2.98
N VAL A 188 4.00 16.67 -2.12
CA VAL A 188 4.04 16.94 -0.67
C VAL A 188 5.39 16.55 -0.08
N ILE A 189 5.89 15.35 -0.41
CA ILE A 189 7.17 14.85 0.10
C ILE A 189 8.36 15.66 -0.44
N ASP A 190 8.31 16.09 -1.69
CA ASP A 190 9.31 17.00 -2.26
C ASP A 190 9.40 18.31 -1.45
N TYR A 191 8.26 18.91 -1.13
CA TYR A 191 8.19 20.12 -0.31
C TYR A 191 8.72 19.90 1.12
N VAL A 192 8.39 18.78 1.73
CA VAL A 192 8.76 18.46 3.12
C VAL A 192 10.27 18.17 3.29
N LEU A 193 10.94 17.70 2.23
CA LEU A 193 12.36 17.31 2.24
C LEU A 193 13.30 18.45 1.76
N ARG A 194 12.77 19.55 1.23
CA ARG A 194 13.53 20.75 0.87
C ARG A 194 13.71 21.68 2.08
#